data_778a3412d61bd88f64aaa87f46e34fd3
#
_entry.id   778a3412d61bd88f64aaa87f46e34fd3
#
_cell.length_a   1.000
_cell.length_b   1.000
_cell.length_c   1.000
_cell.angle_alpha   90.00
_cell.angle_beta   90.00
_cell.angle_gamma   90.00
#
_symmetry.space_group_name_H-M   'P 1'
#
loop_
_entity.id
_entity.type
_entity.pdbx_description
1 polymer ?
#
loop_
_entity_poly.entity_id
_entity_poly.type
_entity_poly.pdbx_seq_one_letter_code
_entity_poly.pdbx_strand_id
1 'polypeptide(L)'
;VANLPNYAPCPAGLAFKATGNPDDILLRFYTAIRINPHVKIPLYLHLLPNDSTEGRPVADPKEICTLEDLSFMLNTVYTRVEEGEILAPFDVLVTANDEPDYGFDLGLFVDNMTPYGQEYGFGAQSFGNPQLEYGSQAPFHMGFYHEAKILYKFGPFLKQTYMDYRLFLYKALSEFAFRQQQPYWGWRFMGWGMHYMGDVSMPYHMRPLPGVSTARMMWINLKAMLGFPKAKEQAVQLVSNRHTAFEEFQLQVIRKAHQDKNFSHPFLQALENPLPTVSFSMDFFLNVATKESAASGEEIDKILERQMPALLVSDPNVETHDLPETDRIVAYM
;
A
#
# COMPACT_ATOMS: atom_id res chain seq x y z
N VAL A 1 1.06 -16.26 -11.07
CA VAL A 1 0.57 -14.91 -11.39
C VAL A 1 -0.54 -14.97 -12.44
N ALA A 2 -0.33 -15.61 -13.60
CA ALA A 2 -1.31 -15.65 -14.70
C ALA A 2 -2.68 -16.29 -14.36
N ASN A 3 -2.80 -16.95 -13.23
CA ASN A 3 -4.04 -17.58 -12.75
C ASN A 3 -4.77 -16.74 -11.69
N LEU A 4 -4.28 -15.52 -11.41
CA LEU A 4 -4.94 -14.62 -10.47
C LEU A 4 -6.29 -14.11 -11.04
N PRO A 5 -7.30 -13.88 -10.19
CA PRO A 5 -8.63 -13.44 -10.63
C PRO A 5 -8.62 -12.11 -11.41
N ASN A 6 -7.73 -11.19 -11.03
CA ASN A 6 -7.64 -9.85 -11.60
C ASN A 6 -6.34 -9.63 -12.40
N TYR A 7 -5.73 -10.72 -12.90
CA TYR A 7 -4.50 -10.61 -13.67
C TYR A 7 -4.74 -9.87 -15.00
N ALA A 8 -4.05 -8.75 -15.17
CA ALA A 8 -3.94 -8.07 -16.46
C ALA A 8 -2.73 -8.63 -17.22
N PRO A 9 -2.89 -9.32 -18.36
CA PRO A 9 -1.79 -9.87 -19.14
C PRO A 9 -0.77 -8.78 -19.50
N CYS A 10 0.52 -9.07 -19.32
CA CYS A 10 1.56 -8.14 -19.73
C CYS A 10 1.59 -8.06 -21.27
N PRO A 11 1.51 -6.86 -21.84
CA PRO A 11 1.70 -6.69 -23.29
C PRO A 11 3.03 -7.29 -23.76
N ALA A 12 3.01 -8.02 -24.87
CA ALA A 12 4.18 -8.78 -25.36
C ALA A 12 5.41 -7.88 -25.61
N GLY A 13 5.18 -6.61 -25.98
CA GLY A 13 6.26 -5.62 -26.18
C GLY A 13 7.03 -5.26 -24.91
N LEU A 14 6.41 -5.44 -23.73
CA LEU A 14 7.00 -5.11 -22.44
C LEU A 14 7.73 -6.28 -21.77
N ALA A 15 7.67 -7.48 -22.37
CA ALA A 15 8.36 -8.64 -21.83
C ALA A 15 9.86 -8.38 -21.68
N PHE A 16 10.43 -8.76 -20.53
CA PHE A 16 11.85 -8.56 -20.28
C PHE A 16 12.71 -9.25 -21.35
N LYS A 17 13.62 -8.48 -21.95
CA LYS A 17 14.60 -8.97 -22.91
C LYS A 17 15.98 -8.50 -22.48
N ALA A 18 16.88 -9.43 -22.18
CA ALA A 18 18.26 -9.10 -21.91
C ALA A 18 18.94 -8.61 -23.20
N THR A 19 19.60 -7.46 -23.14
CA THR A 19 20.36 -6.87 -24.27
C THR A 19 21.87 -6.96 -24.07
N GLY A 20 22.30 -7.31 -22.85
CA GLY A 20 23.70 -7.24 -22.44
C GLY A 20 24.19 -5.82 -22.13
N ASN A 21 23.32 -4.80 -22.25
CA ASN A 21 23.65 -3.44 -21.83
C ASN A 21 23.26 -3.23 -20.36
N PRO A 22 24.21 -2.97 -19.44
CA PRO A 22 23.90 -2.72 -18.03
C PRO A 22 23.14 -1.42 -17.81
N ASP A 23 23.30 -0.40 -18.68
CA ASP A 23 22.73 0.93 -18.46
C ASP A 23 21.19 0.96 -18.60
N ASP A 24 20.61 0.00 -19.32
CA ASP A 24 19.16 -0.05 -19.55
C ASP A 24 18.46 -1.20 -18.81
N ILE A 25 19.20 -2.03 -18.09
CA ILE A 25 18.65 -3.25 -17.48
C ILE A 25 17.55 -2.96 -16.44
N LEU A 26 17.75 -1.94 -15.62
CA LEU A 26 16.79 -1.55 -14.59
C LEU A 26 15.49 -1.03 -15.22
N LEU A 27 15.58 -0.12 -16.17
CA LEU A 27 14.42 0.41 -16.89
C LEU A 27 13.63 -0.70 -17.60
N ARG A 28 14.31 -1.66 -18.21
CA ARG A 28 13.68 -2.83 -18.85
C ARG A 28 13.00 -3.71 -17.81
N PHE A 29 13.62 -3.89 -16.65
CA PHE A 29 13.06 -4.67 -15.57
C PHE A 29 11.80 -3.99 -15.02
N TYR A 30 11.86 -2.69 -14.72
CA TYR A 30 10.71 -1.92 -14.25
C TYR A 30 9.53 -1.96 -15.24
N THR A 31 9.82 -1.78 -16.52
CA THR A 31 8.84 -1.88 -17.60
C THR A 31 8.21 -3.27 -17.66
N ALA A 32 9.00 -4.33 -17.53
CA ALA A 32 8.50 -5.71 -17.60
C ALA A 32 7.62 -6.09 -16.41
N ILE A 33 7.92 -5.60 -15.21
CA ILE A 33 7.08 -5.80 -14.03
C ILE A 33 5.99 -4.73 -13.89
N ARG A 34 5.98 -3.77 -14.83
CA ARG A 34 5.01 -2.68 -14.93
C ARG A 34 4.88 -1.86 -13.65
N ILE A 35 6.01 -1.37 -13.15
CA ILE A 35 6.05 -0.31 -12.13
C ILE A 35 6.46 1.00 -12.79
N ASN A 36 6.30 2.11 -12.08
CA ASN A 36 6.76 3.41 -12.53
C ASN A 36 8.25 3.34 -12.96
N PRO A 37 8.60 3.66 -14.21
CA PRO A 37 9.96 3.55 -14.70
C PRO A 37 10.93 4.57 -14.10
N HIS A 38 10.41 5.56 -13.36
CA HIS A 38 11.20 6.61 -12.71
C HIS A 38 11.47 6.32 -11.22
N VAL A 39 11.08 5.15 -10.71
CA VAL A 39 11.34 4.79 -9.32
C VAL A 39 12.84 4.80 -9.02
N LYS A 40 13.14 5.29 -7.84
CA LYS A 40 14.50 5.32 -7.29
C LYS A 40 14.65 4.09 -6.40
N ILE A 41 15.60 3.21 -6.75
CA ILE A 41 15.88 2.01 -5.95
C ILE A 41 17.38 2.04 -5.56
N PRO A 42 17.83 3.02 -4.77
CA PRO A 42 19.21 3.09 -4.33
C PRO A 42 19.55 1.95 -3.35
N LEU A 43 20.83 1.84 -3.01
CA LEU A 43 21.27 1.02 -1.90
C LEU A 43 21.18 1.84 -0.62
N TYR A 44 20.26 1.50 0.25
CA TYR A 44 20.02 2.21 1.50
C TYR A 44 19.36 1.29 2.54
N LEU A 45 19.32 1.74 3.77
CA LEU A 45 18.55 1.14 4.86
C LEU A 45 17.63 2.17 5.50
N HIS A 46 16.43 1.74 5.81
CA HIS A 46 15.49 2.41 6.70
C HIS A 46 15.83 2.00 8.15
N LEU A 47 16.18 2.95 8.99
CA LEU A 47 16.50 2.69 10.38
C LEU A 47 15.25 2.70 11.25
N LEU A 48 15.11 1.68 12.09
CA LEU A 48 14.08 1.67 13.11
C LEU A 48 14.35 2.77 14.17
N PRO A 49 13.33 3.26 14.88
CA PRO A 49 13.51 4.25 15.93
C PRO A 49 14.55 3.78 16.95
N ASN A 50 15.49 4.64 17.31
CA ASN A 50 16.64 4.40 18.20
C ASN A 50 17.80 3.57 17.59
N ASP A 51 17.73 3.13 16.37
CA ASP A 51 18.87 2.49 15.72
C ASP A 51 19.97 3.51 15.41
N SER A 52 21.20 3.03 15.41
CA SER A 52 22.37 3.82 15.04
C SER A 52 22.61 3.77 13.55
N THR A 53 23.09 4.88 12.98
CA THR A 53 23.56 4.90 11.59
C THR A 53 24.79 4.00 11.37
N GLU A 54 25.45 3.55 12.43
CA GLU A 54 26.70 2.77 12.39
C GLU A 54 27.81 3.46 11.56
N GLY A 55 27.75 4.79 11.50
CA GLY A 55 28.70 5.61 10.72
C GLY A 55 28.37 5.72 9.22
N ARG A 56 27.29 5.11 8.74
CA ARG A 56 26.83 5.28 7.36
C ARG A 56 26.34 6.71 7.13
N PRO A 57 26.58 7.28 5.94
CA PRO A 57 26.01 8.58 5.56
C PRO A 57 24.50 8.54 5.53
N VAL A 58 23.86 9.60 6.03
CA VAL A 58 22.39 9.75 5.90
C VAL A 58 22.03 9.97 4.42
N ALA A 59 20.99 9.28 3.97
CA ALA A 59 20.40 9.48 2.65
C ALA A 59 19.26 10.52 2.70
N ASP A 60 19.19 11.37 1.69
CA ASP A 60 18.06 12.30 1.55
C ASP A 60 16.82 11.51 1.06
N PRO A 61 15.63 11.68 1.66
CA PRO A 61 14.38 11.11 1.14
C PRO A 61 14.17 11.34 -0.36
N LYS A 62 14.61 12.47 -0.90
CA LYS A 62 14.57 12.78 -2.33
C LYS A 62 15.39 11.83 -3.21
N GLU A 63 16.35 11.11 -2.65
CA GLU A 63 17.13 10.11 -3.37
C GLU A 63 16.43 8.76 -3.43
N ILE A 64 15.42 8.55 -2.59
CA ILE A 64 14.74 7.27 -2.34
C ILE A 64 13.34 7.26 -2.96
N CYS A 65 12.55 8.31 -2.70
CA CYS A 65 11.15 8.41 -3.06
C CYS A 65 10.95 9.25 -4.32
N THR A 66 9.94 8.89 -5.13
CA THR A 66 9.55 9.65 -6.34
C THR A 66 8.36 10.55 -6.13
N LEU A 67 7.67 10.44 -5.00
CA LEU A 67 6.56 11.33 -4.64
C LEU A 67 7.05 12.77 -4.46
N GLU A 68 6.18 13.72 -4.74
CA GLU A 68 6.44 15.14 -4.50
C GLU A 68 6.35 15.49 -3.02
N ASP A 69 5.32 14.96 -2.33
CA ASP A 69 5.18 15.10 -0.89
C ASP A 69 5.98 14.03 -0.15
N LEU A 70 6.99 14.47 0.59
CA LEU A 70 7.86 13.62 1.40
C LEU A 70 7.61 13.80 2.91
N SER A 71 6.52 14.44 3.30
CA SER A 71 6.21 14.75 4.70
C SER A 71 6.16 13.49 5.58
N PHE A 72 5.63 12.39 5.07
CA PHE A 72 5.56 11.10 5.77
C PHE A 72 6.93 10.47 6.06
N MET A 73 7.99 10.87 5.33
CA MET A 73 9.36 10.38 5.53
C MET A 73 10.17 11.18 6.56
N LEU A 74 9.70 12.37 6.99
CA LEU A 74 10.47 13.31 7.82
C LEU A 74 10.89 12.76 9.19
N ASN A 75 10.16 11.81 9.72
CA ASN A 75 10.42 11.20 11.02
C ASN A 75 11.21 9.89 10.92
N THR A 76 11.74 9.57 9.76
CA THR A 76 12.49 8.35 9.47
C THR A 76 13.91 8.69 9.06
N VAL A 77 14.86 7.90 9.50
CA VAL A 77 16.27 8.05 9.13
C VAL A 77 16.63 6.99 8.12
N TYR A 78 17.19 7.41 7.01
CA TYR A 78 17.69 6.55 5.96
C TYR A 78 19.22 6.66 5.88
N THR A 79 19.91 5.55 5.66
CA THR A 79 21.35 5.55 5.50
C THR A 79 21.76 4.92 4.20
N ARG A 80 22.80 5.47 3.54
CA ARG A 80 23.35 4.89 2.32
C ARG A 80 24.13 3.63 2.62
N VAL A 81 24.03 2.68 1.72
CA VAL A 81 24.77 1.42 1.73
C VAL A 81 25.67 1.36 0.51
N GLU A 82 26.87 0.84 0.67
CA GLU A 82 27.83 0.65 -0.43
C GLU A 82 27.67 -0.73 -1.09
N GLU A 83 28.00 -0.81 -2.36
CA GLU A 83 28.00 -2.09 -3.07
C GLU A 83 29.00 -3.06 -2.45
N GLY A 84 28.56 -4.29 -2.17
CA GLY A 84 29.38 -5.32 -1.54
C GLY A 84 29.32 -5.34 -0.01
N GLU A 85 28.61 -4.40 0.61
CA GLU A 85 28.38 -4.40 2.06
C GLU A 85 27.53 -5.59 2.48
N ILE A 86 27.88 -6.19 3.64
CA ILE A 86 27.11 -7.29 4.22
C ILE A 86 26.01 -6.72 5.10
N LEU A 87 24.77 -7.03 4.77
CA LEU A 87 23.58 -6.56 5.48
C LEU A 87 22.85 -7.72 6.15
N ALA A 88 22.18 -7.44 7.27
CA ALA A 88 21.26 -8.40 7.85
C ALA A 88 20.01 -8.55 6.95
N PRO A 89 19.51 -9.77 6.75
CA PRO A 89 18.29 -10.00 5.97
C PRO A 89 17.07 -9.20 6.46
N PHE A 90 16.96 -9.02 7.77
CA PHE A 90 15.87 -8.28 8.40
C PHE A 90 15.90 -6.79 8.01
N ASP A 91 17.08 -6.16 7.98
CA ASP A 91 17.22 -4.74 7.63
C ASP A 91 16.82 -4.50 6.16
N VAL A 92 17.22 -5.42 5.27
CA VAL A 92 16.82 -5.36 3.85
C VAL A 92 15.30 -5.52 3.70
N LEU A 93 14.71 -6.45 4.45
CA LEU A 93 13.26 -6.72 4.41
C LEU A 93 12.45 -5.52 4.89
N VAL A 94 12.81 -4.95 6.05
CA VAL A 94 12.15 -3.77 6.63
C VAL A 94 12.24 -2.58 5.68
N THR A 95 13.44 -2.30 5.17
CA THR A 95 13.67 -1.22 4.20
C THR A 95 12.79 -1.37 2.97
N ALA A 96 12.77 -2.56 2.40
CA ALA A 96 12.05 -2.83 1.17
C ALA A 96 10.52 -2.88 1.34
N ASN A 97 10.04 -3.07 2.57
CA ASN A 97 8.60 -3.10 2.83
C ASN A 97 7.91 -1.76 2.53
N ASP A 98 8.59 -0.65 2.67
CA ASP A 98 8.03 0.67 2.41
C ASP A 98 8.16 1.13 0.95
N GLU A 99 9.04 0.48 0.16
CA GLU A 99 9.39 0.93 -1.20
C GLU A 99 8.21 0.99 -2.18
N PRO A 100 7.19 0.12 -2.13
CA PRO A 100 6.02 0.26 -3.00
C PRO A 100 5.32 1.61 -2.87
N ASP A 101 5.21 2.16 -1.66
CA ASP A 101 4.64 3.49 -1.41
C ASP A 101 5.53 4.64 -1.87
N TYR A 102 6.79 4.38 -2.19
CA TYR A 102 7.70 5.40 -2.71
C TYR A 102 7.52 5.64 -4.22
N GLY A 103 6.39 5.21 -4.76
CA GLY A 103 5.92 5.53 -6.09
C GLY A 103 5.98 4.42 -7.12
N PHE A 104 6.02 3.13 -6.72
CA PHE A 104 6.02 2.01 -7.67
C PHE A 104 4.79 1.99 -8.56
N ASP A 105 3.65 2.30 -7.99
CA ASP A 105 2.35 2.19 -8.65
C ASP A 105 1.80 3.52 -9.18
N LEU A 106 2.66 4.54 -9.26
CA LEU A 106 2.29 5.85 -9.80
C LEU A 106 2.15 5.83 -11.33
N GLY A 107 1.06 6.41 -11.80
CA GLY A 107 0.93 6.77 -13.21
C GLY A 107 0.75 5.59 -14.16
N LEU A 108 0.24 4.44 -13.68
CA LEU A 108 0.20 3.18 -14.43
C LEU A 108 -1.05 2.98 -15.29
N PHE A 109 -2.03 3.87 -15.21
CA PHE A 109 -3.28 3.81 -15.94
C PHE A 109 -3.32 4.81 -17.10
N VAL A 110 -4.16 4.56 -18.09
CA VAL A 110 -4.28 5.41 -19.29
C VAL A 110 -4.73 6.83 -18.97
N ASP A 111 -5.52 7.02 -17.93
CA ASP A 111 -6.03 8.31 -17.46
C ASP A 111 -5.09 9.05 -16.49
N ASN A 112 -3.96 8.46 -16.12
CA ASN A 112 -2.89 9.17 -15.41
C ASN A 112 -2.02 10.03 -16.36
N MET A 113 -2.26 9.99 -17.66
CA MET A 113 -1.60 10.83 -18.68
C MET A 113 -0.08 10.62 -18.80
N THR A 114 0.44 9.49 -18.35
CA THR A 114 1.84 9.11 -18.52
C THR A 114 2.04 8.28 -19.78
N PRO A 115 3.21 8.36 -20.46
CA PRO A 115 3.50 7.51 -21.62
C PRO A 115 3.42 6.02 -21.28
N TYR A 116 3.98 5.60 -20.14
CA TYR A 116 3.97 4.21 -19.71
C TYR A 116 2.58 3.73 -19.27
N GLY A 117 1.73 4.58 -18.71
CA GLY A 117 0.34 4.25 -18.40
C GLY A 117 -0.47 3.87 -19.62
N GLN A 118 -0.17 4.48 -20.78
CA GLN A 118 -0.78 4.11 -22.07
C GLN A 118 -0.35 2.72 -22.55
N GLU A 119 0.87 2.29 -22.21
CA GLU A 119 1.50 1.08 -22.74
C GLU A 119 1.32 -0.14 -21.83
N TYR A 120 1.12 0.07 -20.51
CA TYR A 120 1.15 -1.01 -19.51
C TYR A 120 -0.05 -1.95 -19.52
N GLY A 121 -1.16 -1.55 -20.17
CA GLY A 121 -2.30 -2.44 -20.40
C GLY A 121 -3.20 -2.66 -19.19
N PHE A 122 -3.13 -1.81 -18.17
CA PHE A 122 -4.08 -1.83 -17.04
C PHE A 122 -5.42 -1.17 -17.37
N GLY A 123 -5.49 -0.39 -18.46
CA GLY A 123 -6.69 0.33 -18.85
C GLY A 123 -6.90 1.63 -18.06
N ALA A 124 -8.16 2.07 -17.97
CA ALA A 124 -8.52 3.21 -17.14
C ALA A 124 -8.51 2.85 -15.65
N GLN A 125 -8.17 3.81 -14.81
CA GLN A 125 -8.15 3.63 -13.35
C GLN A 125 -9.57 3.33 -12.83
N SER A 126 -9.68 2.30 -12.02
CA SER A 126 -10.99 1.80 -11.56
C SER A 126 -11.60 2.66 -10.46
N PHE A 127 -10.79 3.21 -9.57
CA PHE A 127 -11.17 4.09 -8.45
C PHE A 127 -9.94 4.85 -7.94
N GLY A 128 -10.14 5.71 -6.95
CA GLY A 128 -9.15 6.71 -6.56
C GLY A 128 -9.19 7.92 -7.49
N ASN A 129 -8.50 8.99 -7.13
CA ASN A 129 -8.37 10.16 -7.98
C ASN A 129 -7.11 10.04 -8.86
N PRO A 130 -7.24 9.92 -10.20
CA PRO A 130 -6.10 9.74 -11.08
C PRO A 130 -5.15 10.94 -11.14
N GLN A 131 -5.56 12.09 -10.61
CA GLN A 131 -4.76 13.32 -10.58
C GLN A 131 -3.97 13.49 -9.28
N LEU A 132 -4.26 12.69 -8.27
CA LEU A 132 -3.54 12.69 -6.99
C LEU A 132 -2.57 11.52 -6.95
N GLU A 133 -1.35 11.74 -6.49
CA GLU A 133 -0.30 10.72 -6.41
C GLU A 133 -0.81 9.47 -5.68
N TYR A 134 -1.23 9.58 -4.43
CA TYR A 134 -1.78 8.45 -3.68
C TYR A 134 -3.06 7.88 -4.29
N GLY A 135 -3.93 8.73 -4.83
CA GLY A 135 -5.15 8.28 -5.50
C GLY A 135 -4.88 7.41 -6.72
N SER A 136 -3.80 7.66 -7.45
CA SER A 136 -3.41 6.89 -8.64
C SER A 136 -2.87 5.50 -8.30
N GLN A 137 -2.39 5.27 -7.09
CA GLN A 137 -1.88 3.98 -6.61
C GLN A 137 -2.98 3.05 -6.07
N ALA A 138 -4.12 3.61 -5.63
CA ALA A 138 -5.17 2.91 -4.90
C ALA A 138 -5.58 1.53 -5.47
N PRO A 139 -5.73 1.30 -6.79
CA PRO A 139 -6.09 -0.01 -7.31
C PRO A 139 -5.04 -1.10 -7.10
N PHE A 140 -3.80 -0.75 -6.77
CA PHE A 140 -2.76 -1.72 -6.45
C PHE A 140 -2.67 -2.03 -4.96
N HIS A 141 -3.07 -1.09 -4.09
CA HIS A 141 -3.01 -1.20 -2.63
C HIS A 141 -4.34 -1.63 -1.99
N MET A 142 -5.42 -1.71 -2.77
CA MET A 142 -6.75 -2.08 -2.31
C MET A 142 -7.30 -3.30 -3.05
N GLY A 143 -8.10 -4.12 -2.33
CA GLY A 143 -8.68 -5.33 -2.90
C GLY A 143 -10.09 -5.63 -2.38
N PHE A 144 -11.11 -5.36 -3.18
CA PHE A 144 -12.51 -5.52 -2.78
C PHE A 144 -13.04 -6.90 -3.20
N TYR A 145 -12.59 -7.97 -2.52
CA TYR A 145 -12.89 -9.36 -2.90
C TYR A 145 -14.21 -9.89 -2.32
N HIS A 146 -14.73 -9.28 -1.24
CA HIS A 146 -15.82 -9.85 -0.42
C HIS A 146 -17.09 -9.01 -0.39
N GLU A 147 -17.28 -8.14 -1.36
CA GLU A 147 -18.50 -7.34 -1.44
C GLU A 147 -19.70 -8.14 -1.93
N ALA A 148 -20.91 -7.66 -1.62
CA ALA A 148 -22.13 -8.27 -2.06
C ALA A 148 -22.21 -8.31 -3.62
N LYS A 149 -22.66 -9.42 -4.19
CA LYS A 149 -22.76 -9.62 -5.65
C LYS A 149 -23.51 -8.49 -6.36
N ILE A 150 -24.47 -7.88 -5.68
CA ILE A 150 -25.24 -6.76 -6.22
C ILE A 150 -24.37 -5.52 -6.42
N LEU A 151 -23.40 -5.24 -5.52
CA LEU A 151 -22.48 -4.11 -5.66
C LEU A 151 -21.62 -4.24 -6.92
N TYR A 152 -21.13 -5.44 -7.20
CA TYR A 152 -20.36 -5.69 -8.44
C TYR A 152 -21.19 -5.55 -9.73
N LYS A 153 -22.53 -5.72 -9.65
CA LYS A 153 -23.40 -5.45 -10.81
C LYS A 153 -23.53 -3.96 -11.10
N PHE A 154 -23.58 -3.12 -10.06
CA PHE A 154 -23.70 -1.67 -10.19
C PHE A 154 -22.33 -0.97 -10.30
N GLY A 155 -21.28 -1.56 -9.75
CA GLY A 155 -19.91 -1.07 -9.76
C GLY A 155 -18.91 -2.17 -10.18
N PRO A 156 -18.92 -2.61 -11.46
CA PRO A 156 -18.01 -3.66 -11.92
C PRO A 156 -16.54 -3.29 -11.77
N PHE A 157 -16.22 -1.99 -11.73
CA PHE A 157 -14.90 -1.44 -11.49
C PHE A 157 -14.30 -1.86 -10.12
N LEU A 158 -15.14 -2.16 -9.12
CA LEU A 158 -14.68 -2.65 -7.80
C LEU A 158 -13.91 -3.98 -7.88
N LYS A 159 -14.00 -4.70 -8.98
CA LYS A 159 -13.22 -5.91 -9.22
C LYS A 159 -11.87 -5.65 -9.88
N GLN A 160 -11.64 -4.46 -10.37
CA GLN A 160 -10.40 -4.09 -11.05
C GLN A 160 -9.38 -3.60 -10.03
N THR A 161 -8.86 -4.53 -9.25
CA THR A 161 -7.82 -4.34 -8.22
C THR A 161 -6.64 -5.25 -8.53
N TYR A 162 -5.44 -4.83 -8.20
CA TYR A 162 -4.20 -5.49 -8.61
C TYR A 162 -3.27 -5.82 -7.44
N MET A 163 -3.76 -5.77 -6.20
CA MET A 163 -3.00 -6.12 -4.99
C MET A 163 -2.50 -7.57 -5.05
N ASP A 164 -3.40 -8.52 -5.38
CA ASP A 164 -3.05 -9.93 -5.56
C ASP A 164 -1.99 -10.13 -6.65
N TYR A 165 -2.07 -9.35 -7.74
CA TYR A 165 -1.07 -9.36 -8.79
C TYR A 165 0.32 -8.95 -8.25
N ARG A 166 0.42 -7.84 -7.52
CA ARG A 166 1.69 -7.35 -6.94
C ARG A 166 2.27 -8.35 -5.95
N LEU A 167 1.47 -8.79 -5.00
CA LEU A 167 1.89 -9.74 -3.97
C LEU A 167 2.49 -11.02 -4.58
N PHE A 168 1.78 -11.65 -5.51
CA PHE A 168 2.24 -12.89 -6.12
C PHE A 168 3.37 -12.68 -7.14
N LEU A 169 3.44 -11.52 -7.79
CA LEU A 169 4.58 -11.16 -8.64
C LEU A 169 5.86 -11.08 -7.81
N TYR A 170 5.84 -10.34 -6.71
CA TYR A 170 7.03 -10.14 -5.87
C TYR A 170 7.42 -11.42 -5.12
N LYS A 171 6.45 -12.22 -4.70
CA LYS A 171 6.72 -13.56 -4.21
C LYS A 171 7.49 -14.41 -5.24
N ALA A 172 7.04 -14.41 -6.49
CA ALA A 172 7.70 -15.18 -7.55
C ALA A 172 9.12 -14.66 -7.85
N LEU A 173 9.33 -13.34 -7.83
CA LEU A 173 10.64 -12.72 -8.00
C LEU A 173 11.57 -13.03 -6.83
N SER A 174 11.07 -12.99 -5.59
CA SER A 174 11.82 -13.37 -4.40
C SER A 174 12.30 -14.83 -4.47
N GLU A 175 11.39 -15.75 -4.76
CA GLU A 175 11.74 -17.17 -4.93
C GLU A 175 12.75 -17.40 -6.07
N PHE A 176 12.60 -16.67 -7.17
CA PHE A 176 13.54 -16.73 -8.27
C PHE A 176 14.93 -16.24 -7.86
N ALA A 177 15.01 -15.09 -7.18
CA ALA A 177 16.28 -14.52 -6.73
C ALA A 177 17.01 -15.45 -5.75
N PHE A 178 16.31 -16.04 -4.77
CA PHE A 178 16.91 -17.03 -3.87
C PHE A 178 17.43 -18.27 -4.63
N ARG A 179 16.68 -18.79 -5.59
CA ARG A 179 17.14 -19.92 -6.44
C ARG A 179 18.38 -19.57 -7.28
N GLN A 180 18.53 -18.29 -7.65
CA GLN A 180 19.70 -17.80 -8.38
C GLN A 180 20.85 -17.36 -7.47
N GLN A 181 20.79 -17.67 -6.17
CA GLN A 181 21.81 -17.31 -5.17
C GLN A 181 22.04 -15.79 -5.07
N GLN A 182 20.98 -15.02 -5.24
CA GLN A 182 20.95 -13.57 -5.10
C GLN A 182 20.14 -13.18 -3.82
N PRO A 183 20.68 -13.43 -2.61
CA PRO A 183 19.89 -13.29 -1.38
C PRO A 183 19.44 -11.86 -1.11
N TYR A 184 20.24 -10.85 -1.42
CA TYR A 184 19.86 -9.45 -1.29
C TYR A 184 18.54 -9.15 -2.04
N TRP A 185 18.47 -9.50 -3.31
CA TRP A 185 17.27 -9.32 -4.13
C TRP A 185 16.13 -10.23 -3.68
N GLY A 186 16.45 -11.42 -3.17
CA GLY A 186 15.46 -12.31 -2.58
C GLY A 186 14.72 -11.66 -1.42
N TRP A 187 15.45 -11.06 -0.49
CA TRP A 187 14.88 -10.35 0.64
C TRP A 187 14.20 -9.04 0.24
N ARG A 188 14.78 -8.28 -0.69
CA ARG A 188 14.18 -7.03 -1.17
C ARG A 188 12.84 -7.26 -1.86
N PHE A 189 12.74 -8.24 -2.77
CA PHE A 189 11.45 -8.62 -3.38
C PHE A 189 10.46 -9.21 -2.39
N MET A 190 10.93 -9.90 -1.36
CA MET A 190 10.07 -10.35 -0.27
C MET A 190 9.47 -9.16 0.49
N GLY A 191 10.26 -8.14 0.80
CA GLY A 191 9.79 -6.89 1.41
C GLY A 191 8.70 -6.23 0.58
N TRP A 192 8.92 -6.08 -0.74
CA TRP A 192 7.89 -5.54 -1.64
C TRP A 192 6.58 -6.35 -1.60
N GLY A 193 6.67 -7.68 -1.53
CA GLY A 193 5.48 -8.52 -1.41
C GLY A 193 4.81 -8.40 -0.03
N MET A 194 5.58 -8.23 1.02
CA MET A 194 5.07 -8.06 2.39
C MET A 194 4.34 -6.74 2.58
N HIS A 195 4.71 -5.68 1.86
CA HIS A 195 3.98 -4.43 1.83
C HIS A 195 2.48 -4.67 1.51
N TYR A 196 2.18 -5.29 0.37
CA TYR A 196 0.80 -5.58 -0.02
C TYR A 196 0.11 -6.59 0.91
N MET A 197 0.87 -7.41 1.62
CA MET A 197 0.31 -8.25 2.68
C MET A 197 -0.02 -7.44 3.94
N GLY A 198 0.74 -6.39 4.22
CA GLY A 198 0.43 -5.37 5.23
C GLY A 198 -0.86 -4.64 4.90
N ASP A 199 -1.00 -4.17 3.65
CA ASP A 199 -2.23 -3.53 3.13
C ASP A 199 -3.48 -4.39 3.36
N VAL A 200 -3.36 -5.71 3.20
CA VAL A 200 -4.48 -6.64 3.48
C VAL A 200 -4.94 -6.55 4.93
N SER A 201 -4.06 -6.26 5.86
CA SER A 201 -4.43 -6.14 7.28
C SER A 201 -5.25 -4.88 7.58
N MET A 202 -5.25 -3.90 6.66
CA MET A 202 -6.00 -2.65 6.76
C MET A 202 -7.43 -2.82 6.21
N PRO A 203 -8.49 -2.77 7.04
CA PRO A 203 -9.86 -2.98 6.58
C PRO A 203 -10.34 -1.97 5.54
N TYR A 204 -9.79 -0.77 5.55
CA TYR A 204 -10.10 0.27 4.55
C TYR A 204 -9.52 -0.05 3.17
N HIS A 205 -8.50 -0.91 3.09
CA HIS A 205 -8.01 -1.46 1.83
C HIS A 205 -8.87 -2.62 1.32
N MET A 206 -9.65 -3.27 2.20
CA MET A 206 -10.43 -4.46 1.84
C MET A 206 -11.92 -4.18 1.61
N ARG A 207 -12.39 -2.97 1.89
CA ARG A 207 -13.78 -2.53 1.67
C ARG A 207 -13.84 -1.13 1.08
N PRO A 208 -14.70 -0.88 0.06
CA PRO A 208 -14.76 0.43 -0.59
C PRO A 208 -15.32 1.52 0.33
N LEU A 209 -16.29 1.20 1.20
CA LEU A 209 -16.89 2.14 2.15
C LEU A 209 -17.26 1.40 3.46
N PRO A 210 -16.29 1.14 4.35
CA PRO A 210 -16.58 0.62 5.69
C PRO A 210 -17.59 1.52 6.42
N GLY A 211 -18.44 0.94 7.26
CA GLY A 211 -19.50 1.67 7.97
C GLY A 211 -20.71 2.08 7.11
N VAL A 212 -20.65 1.93 5.79
CA VAL A 212 -21.76 2.24 4.87
C VAL A 212 -22.45 0.97 4.42
N SER A 213 -23.72 0.80 4.77
CA SER A 213 -24.46 -0.40 4.36
C SER A 213 -24.60 -0.53 2.84
N THR A 214 -24.69 -1.76 2.34
CA THR A 214 -24.89 -2.04 0.91
C THR A 214 -26.06 -1.26 0.31
N ALA A 215 -27.19 -1.17 1.02
CA ALA A 215 -28.36 -0.40 0.56
C ALA A 215 -28.06 1.08 0.42
N ARG A 216 -27.32 1.66 1.39
CA ARG A 216 -26.90 3.07 1.35
C ARG A 216 -25.88 3.30 0.23
N MET A 217 -24.92 2.40 0.03
CA MET A 217 -23.99 2.47 -1.10
C MET A 217 -24.71 2.49 -2.45
N MET A 218 -25.70 1.62 -2.64
CA MET A 218 -26.51 1.60 -3.85
C MET A 218 -27.28 2.91 -4.03
N TRP A 219 -27.88 3.44 -2.95
CA TRP A 219 -28.66 4.67 -3.00
C TRP A 219 -27.81 5.91 -3.35
N ILE A 220 -26.63 6.08 -2.70
CA ILE A 220 -25.74 7.20 -3.00
C ILE A 220 -25.16 7.11 -4.40
N ASN A 221 -24.83 5.91 -4.89
CA ASN A 221 -24.38 5.72 -6.27
C ASN A 221 -25.50 6.01 -7.29
N LEU A 222 -26.73 5.58 -7.03
CA LEU A 222 -27.88 5.93 -7.88
C LEU A 222 -28.09 7.45 -7.95
N LYS A 223 -28.04 8.14 -6.82
CA LYS A 223 -28.10 9.62 -6.78
C LYS A 223 -26.99 10.27 -7.61
N ALA A 224 -25.76 9.78 -7.50
CA ALA A 224 -24.63 10.29 -8.26
C ALA A 224 -24.84 10.11 -9.78
N MET A 225 -25.36 8.97 -10.21
CA MET A 225 -25.71 8.72 -11.61
C MET A 225 -26.82 9.64 -12.13
N LEU A 226 -27.72 10.11 -11.26
CA LEU A 226 -28.78 11.07 -11.57
C LEU A 226 -28.32 12.53 -11.51
N GLY A 227 -27.03 12.79 -11.34
CA GLY A 227 -26.44 14.15 -11.26
C GLY A 227 -26.40 14.75 -9.87
N PHE A 228 -26.56 13.96 -8.80
CA PHE A 228 -26.48 14.40 -7.39
C PHE A 228 -25.31 13.70 -6.67
N PRO A 229 -24.04 13.99 -7.01
CA PRO A 229 -22.88 13.25 -6.52
C PRO A 229 -22.51 13.54 -5.06
N LYS A 230 -22.95 14.67 -4.46
CA LYS A 230 -22.53 15.16 -3.14
C LYS A 230 -22.58 14.11 -2.04
N ALA A 231 -23.63 13.28 -2.01
CA ALA A 231 -23.75 12.25 -0.95
C ALA A 231 -22.71 11.13 -1.10
N LYS A 232 -22.27 10.84 -2.33
CA LYS A 232 -21.18 9.90 -2.62
C LYS A 232 -19.85 10.51 -2.25
N GLU A 233 -19.59 11.74 -2.66
CA GLU A 233 -18.37 12.49 -2.35
C GLU A 233 -18.15 12.58 -0.83
N GLN A 234 -19.19 12.96 -0.09
CA GLN A 234 -19.13 13.01 1.37
C GLN A 234 -18.87 11.65 2.02
N ALA A 235 -19.47 10.58 1.51
CA ALA A 235 -19.23 9.24 2.04
C ALA A 235 -17.79 8.76 1.76
N VAL A 236 -17.26 9.04 0.59
CA VAL A 236 -15.88 8.75 0.22
C VAL A 236 -14.91 9.55 1.11
N GLN A 237 -15.18 10.87 1.28
CA GLN A 237 -14.33 11.72 2.12
C GLN A 237 -14.27 11.25 3.58
N LEU A 238 -15.42 10.90 4.17
CA LEU A 238 -15.44 10.38 5.55
C LEU A 238 -14.67 9.07 5.70
N VAL A 239 -14.75 8.18 4.70
CA VAL A 239 -13.98 6.94 4.70
C VAL A 239 -12.49 7.22 4.53
N SER A 240 -12.10 8.14 3.64
CA SER A 240 -10.71 8.59 3.50
C SER A 240 -10.17 9.15 4.81
N ASN A 241 -10.90 10.05 5.46
CA ASN A 241 -10.50 10.64 6.73
C ASN A 241 -10.30 9.60 7.84
N ARG A 242 -11.23 8.65 7.97
CA ARG A 242 -11.12 7.56 8.95
C ARG A 242 -9.96 6.62 8.66
N HIS A 243 -9.73 6.34 7.40
CA HIS A 243 -8.59 5.55 6.93
C HIS A 243 -7.27 6.22 7.37
N THR A 244 -7.04 7.47 6.96
CA THR A 244 -5.87 8.27 7.34
C THR A 244 -5.69 8.34 8.86
N ALA A 245 -6.76 8.64 9.61
CA ALA A 245 -6.71 8.72 11.06
C ALA A 245 -6.32 7.38 11.70
N PHE A 246 -6.77 6.27 11.15
CA PHE A 246 -6.45 4.95 11.69
C PHE A 246 -5.01 4.53 11.41
N GLU A 247 -4.51 4.76 10.22
CA GLU A 247 -3.11 4.47 9.85
C GLU A 247 -2.15 5.33 10.67
N GLU A 248 -2.41 6.62 10.76
CA GLU A 248 -1.57 7.53 11.53
C GLU A 248 -1.57 7.18 13.02
N PHE A 249 -2.74 6.81 13.58
CA PHE A 249 -2.82 6.32 14.95
C PHE A 249 -1.97 5.09 15.18
N GLN A 250 -2.05 4.07 14.31
CA GLN A 250 -1.26 2.85 14.43
C GLN A 250 0.24 3.16 14.34
N LEU A 251 0.65 3.97 13.37
CA LEU A 251 2.03 4.39 13.18
C LEU A 251 2.58 5.09 14.42
N GLN A 252 1.85 6.08 14.96
CA GLN A 252 2.29 6.83 16.13
C GLN A 252 2.35 5.96 17.40
N VAL A 253 1.39 5.07 17.60
CA VAL A 253 1.41 4.13 18.75
C VAL A 253 2.62 3.21 18.69
N ILE A 254 2.89 2.59 17.56
CA ILE A 254 4.03 1.68 17.39
C ILE A 254 5.35 2.46 17.56
N ARG A 255 5.48 3.59 16.88
CA ARG A 255 6.67 4.45 16.95
C ARG A 255 6.96 4.90 18.37
N LYS A 256 5.93 5.39 19.06
CA LYS A 256 6.08 5.83 20.46
C LYS A 256 6.44 4.68 21.39
N ALA A 257 5.78 3.55 21.30
CA ALA A 257 6.09 2.38 22.11
C ALA A 257 7.53 1.92 21.90
N HIS A 258 8.01 1.93 20.66
CA HIS A 258 9.38 1.57 20.33
C HIS A 258 10.39 2.62 20.85
N GLN A 259 10.13 3.91 20.67
CA GLN A 259 10.98 4.99 21.20
C GLN A 259 11.09 4.96 22.71
N ASP A 260 9.97 4.73 23.40
CA ASP A 260 9.91 4.62 24.87
C ASP A 260 10.44 3.27 25.39
N LYS A 261 10.79 2.34 24.51
CA LYS A 261 11.15 0.94 24.81
C LYS A 261 10.06 0.23 25.64
N ASN A 262 8.80 0.60 25.43
CA ASN A 262 7.65 0.00 26.08
C ASN A 262 7.13 -1.20 25.26
N PHE A 263 7.90 -2.29 25.25
CA PHE A 263 7.53 -3.52 24.54
C PHE A 263 6.39 -4.28 25.21
N SER A 264 5.94 -3.87 26.40
CA SER A 264 4.74 -4.40 27.03
C SER A 264 3.45 -3.66 26.64
N HIS A 265 3.53 -2.71 25.70
CA HIS A 265 2.35 -2.01 25.20
C HIS A 265 1.35 -3.02 24.59
N PRO A 266 0.04 -2.94 24.90
CA PRO A 266 -0.95 -3.95 24.46
C PRO A 266 -0.96 -4.18 22.94
N PHE A 267 -0.73 -3.14 22.16
CA PHE A 267 -0.66 -3.25 20.69
C PHE A 267 0.52 -4.14 20.26
N LEU A 268 1.73 -3.94 20.83
CA LEU A 268 2.90 -4.76 20.53
C LEU A 268 2.72 -6.21 21.01
N GLN A 269 2.14 -6.39 22.20
CA GLN A 269 1.81 -7.73 22.72
C GLN A 269 0.84 -8.48 21.84
N ALA A 270 -0.11 -7.79 21.20
CA ALA A 270 -1.02 -8.40 20.22
C ALA A 270 -0.27 -8.87 18.96
N LEU A 271 0.74 -8.12 18.51
CA LEU A 271 1.59 -8.51 17.36
C LEU A 271 2.53 -9.67 17.69
N GLU A 272 3.00 -9.76 18.95
CA GLU A 272 3.88 -10.84 19.40
C GLU A 272 3.14 -12.17 19.63
N ASN A 273 1.83 -12.18 19.64
CA ASN A 273 1.06 -13.38 19.91
C ASN A 273 1.32 -14.43 18.81
N PRO A 274 1.92 -15.59 19.14
CA PRO A 274 2.28 -16.59 18.15
C PRO A 274 1.02 -17.15 17.50
N LEU A 275 0.81 -16.77 16.23
CA LEU A 275 -0.21 -17.41 15.42
C LEU A 275 0.31 -18.76 14.91
N PRO A 276 -0.59 -19.73 14.66
CA PRO A 276 -0.21 -20.98 14.00
C PRO A 276 0.55 -20.67 12.72
N THR A 277 1.67 -21.35 12.49
CA THR A 277 2.41 -21.23 11.24
C THR A 277 1.55 -21.74 10.10
N VAL A 278 1.08 -20.86 9.26
CA VAL A 278 0.30 -21.20 8.06
C VAL A 278 1.17 -20.98 6.84
N SER A 279 1.23 -21.97 5.96
CA SER A 279 1.91 -21.80 4.68
C SER A 279 1.17 -20.79 3.82
N PHE A 280 1.88 -19.77 3.36
CA PHE A 280 1.31 -18.76 2.47
C PHE A 280 0.86 -19.40 1.14
N SER A 281 -0.39 -19.16 0.77
CA SER A 281 -0.99 -19.62 -0.48
C SER A 281 -2.01 -18.61 -0.99
N MET A 282 -2.42 -18.73 -2.26
CA MET A 282 -3.51 -17.92 -2.81
C MET A 282 -4.82 -18.15 -2.03
N ASP A 283 -5.07 -19.36 -1.60
CA ASP A 283 -6.26 -19.70 -0.81
C ASP A 283 -6.24 -18.99 0.56
N PHE A 284 -5.09 -19.01 1.25
CA PHE A 284 -4.93 -18.25 2.49
C PHE A 284 -5.16 -16.76 2.27
N PHE A 285 -4.54 -16.19 1.25
CA PHE A 285 -4.70 -14.78 0.91
C PHE A 285 -6.17 -14.42 0.66
N LEU A 286 -6.82 -15.09 -0.32
CA LEU A 286 -8.18 -14.72 -0.76
C LEU A 286 -9.29 -15.15 0.21
N ASN A 287 -9.15 -16.25 0.92
CA ASN A 287 -10.23 -16.83 1.70
C ASN A 287 -10.07 -16.69 3.22
N VAL A 288 -8.89 -16.29 3.68
CA VAL A 288 -8.63 -16.03 5.10
C VAL A 288 -8.27 -14.57 5.30
N ALA A 289 -7.08 -14.12 4.88
CA ALA A 289 -6.56 -12.80 5.21
C ALA A 289 -7.48 -11.66 4.74
N THR A 290 -7.79 -11.60 3.44
CA THR A 290 -8.67 -10.54 2.89
C THR A 290 -10.09 -10.61 3.44
N LYS A 291 -10.57 -11.82 3.76
CA LYS A 291 -11.93 -12.03 4.29
C LYS A 291 -12.06 -11.55 5.74
N GLU A 292 -11.09 -11.88 6.58
CA GLU A 292 -11.08 -11.45 7.99
C GLU A 292 -10.94 -9.93 8.09
N SER A 293 -10.03 -9.35 7.31
CA SER A 293 -9.86 -7.90 7.23
C SER A 293 -11.14 -7.21 6.76
N ALA A 294 -11.75 -7.66 5.66
CA ALA A 294 -13.01 -7.09 5.18
C ALA A 294 -14.15 -7.21 6.20
N ALA A 295 -14.19 -8.32 6.97
CA ALA A 295 -15.23 -8.54 7.98
C ALA A 295 -15.10 -7.59 9.18
N SER A 296 -13.88 -7.19 9.55
CA SER A 296 -13.62 -6.26 10.67
C SER A 296 -13.95 -4.80 10.34
N GLY A 297 -14.05 -4.44 9.05
CA GLY A 297 -14.14 -3.06 8.61
C GLY A 297 -15.32 -2.27 9.19
N GLU A 298 -16.51 -2.87 9.33
CA GLU A 298 -17.67 -2.17 9.91
C GLU A 298 -17.52 -1.89 11.40
N GLU A 299 -16.91 -2.81 12.15
CA GLU A 299 -16.68 -2.63 13.58
C GLU A 299 -15.60 -1.58 13.85
N ILE A 300 -14.49 -1.64 13.12
CA ILE A 300 -13.40 -0.67 13.21
C ILE A 300 -13.90 0.72 12.87
N ASP A 301 -14.66 0.89 11.78
CA ASP A 301 -15.23 2.18 11.41
C ASP A 301 -16.09 2.79 12.51
N LYS A 302 -16.93 1.98 13.16
CA LYS A 302 -17.74 2.42 14.33
C LYS A 302 -16.89 2.77 15.55
N ILE A 303 -15.78 2.07 15.76
CA ILE A 303 -14.85 2.38 16.86
C ILE A 303 -14.20 3.73 16.62
N LEU A 304 -13.68 3.95 15.42
CA LEU A 304 -13.05 5.22 15.04
C LEU A 304 -14.02 6.39 15.18
N GLU A 305 -15.24 6.25 14.66
CA GLU A 305 -16.26 7.30 14.78
C GLU A 305 -16.59 7.66 16.24
N ARG A 306 -16.49 6.70 17.17
CA ARG A 306 -16.80 6.93 18.60
C ARG A 306 -15.61 7.41 19.43
N GLN A 307 -14.40 6.98 19.07
CA GLN A 307 -13.21 7.16 19.91
C GLN A 307 -12.29 8.28 19.40
N MET A 308 -12.27 8.52 18.08
CA MET A 308 -11.44 9.56 17.51
C MET A 308 -12.11 10.94 17.58
N PRO A 309 -11.31 12.04 17.57
CA PRO A 309 -11.86 13.38 17.49
C PRO A 309 -12.79 13.56 16.28
N ALA A 310 -13.98 14.11 16.50
CA ALA A 310 -14.97 14.30 15.43
C ALA A 310 -14.43 15.12 14.25
N LEU A 311 -13.51 16.06 14.53
CA LEU A 311 -12.83 16.84 13.49
C LEU A 311 -12.11 15.93 12.47
N LEU A 312 -11.49 14.83 12.93
CA LEU A 312 -10.71 13.93 12.10
C LEU A 312 -11.55 12.88 11.38
N VAL A 313 -12.72 12.50 11.92
CA VAL A 313 -13.43 11.30 11.43
C VAL A 313 -14.91 11.52 11.08
N SER A 314 -15.45 12.72 11.30
CA SER A 314 -16.90 12.97 11.17
C SER A 314 -17.26 14.17 10.30
N ASP A 315 -16.30 14.99 9.87
CA ASP A 315 -16.55 16.13 8.97
C ASP A 315 -16.13 15.81 7.54
N PRO A 316 -17.08 15.68 6.60
CA PRO A 316 -16.77 15.40 5.19
C PRO A 316 -16.31 16.63 4.39
N ASN A 317 -16.17 17.78 5.01
CA ASN A 317 -15.67 19.00 4.38
C ASN A 317 -14.19 19.27 4.71
N VAL A 318 -13.58 18.38 5.48
CA VAL A 318 -12.19 18.46 5.94
C VAL A 318 -11.39 17.32 5.34
N GLU A 319 -10.17 17.59 4.95
CA GLU A 319 -9.17 16.58 4.58
C GLU A 319 -8.30 16.31 5.82
N THR A 320 -8.42 15.13 6.42
CA THR A 320 -7.72 14.82 7.67
C THR A 320 -6.20 14.83 7.50
N HIS A 321 -5.72 14.46 6.34
CA HIS A 321 -4.28 14.51 6.03
C HIS A 321 -3.68 15.93 6.18
N ASP A 322 -4.46 16.95 5.90
CA ASP A 322 -4.01 18.36 5.96
C ASP A 322 -4.09 18.99 7.36
N LEU A 323 -4.64 18.26 8.33
CA LEU A 323 -4.87 18.80 9.67
C LEU A 323 -3.65 18.61 10.59
N PRO A 324 -3.18 19.66 11.29
CA PRO A 324 -2.12 19.54 12.28
C PRO A 324 -2.44 18.61 13.45
N GLU A 325 -3.73 18.39 13.73
CA GLU A 325 -4.22 17.47 14.74
C GLU A 325 -3.88 16.02 14.42
N THR A 326 -3.76 15.67 13.15
CA THR A 326 -3.39 14.34 12.70
C THR A 326 -2.00 13.94 13.18
N ASP A 327 -1.06 14.88 13.20
CA ASP A 327 0.30 14.68 13.73
C ASP A 327 0.35 14.36 15.23
N ARG A 328 -0.75 14.55 15.94
CA ARG A 328 -0.85 14.40 17.40
C ARG A 328 -1.99 13.44 17.79
N ILE A 329 -2.41 12.59 16.89
CA ILE A 329 -3.61 11.78 17.08
C ILE A 329 -3.57 10.92 18.35
N VAL A 330 -2.40 10.41 18.73
CA VAL A 330 -2.21 9.63 19.97
C VAL A 330 -2.43 10.47 21.24
N ALA A 331 -2.30 11.78 21.16
CA ALA A 331 -2.52 12.66 22.30
C ALA A 331 -4.02 12.84 22.63
N TYR A 332 -4.91 12.44 21.73
CA TYR A 332 -6.36 12.54 21.89
C TYR A 332 -7.00 11.24 22.38
N MET A 333 -6.22 10.19 22.55
CA MET A 333 -6.65 8.86 23.02
C MET A 333 -5.99 8.51 24.35
#